data_880ff67a9d545c9e79eefb4b629b9f80
#
_entry.id   880ff67a9d545c9e79eefb4b629b9f80
#
_cell.length_a   1.000
_cell.length_b   1.000
_cell.length_c   1.000
_cell.angle_alpha   90.00
_cell.angle_beta   90.00
_cell.angle_gamma   90.00
#
_symmetry.space_group_name_H-M   'P 1'
#
loop_
_entity.id
_entity.type
_entity.pdbx_description
1 polymer ?
#
loop_
_entity_poly.entity_id
_entity_poly.type
_entity_poly.pdbx_seq_one_letter_code
_entity_poly.pdbx_strand_id
1 'polypeptide(L)'
;MCIRDSTQTAKLGEAFYRGIVGLQTATYKNHAISRERAAKTLCEESDYPMAHQKRQIPNPVEIFDLLKFKNPTLDFKARRLNDAQTIWDLRAIAKRRTPAAAFDYTDGAADEEISMNRARQAFRDVEFHPSILNDVSNVDTTAEIFGGKSSLPFGIAPTGFTRLMQTEGELAGASAAGSAGIPFCLSTLGTTSIEDVQKANPNGRNWFQLYVMKEREISYGLVERAAKAGFDTLLFTVDTPVAGNRLRDARNGFSIPPEISLGTVLNAIPRPWWWWDFLTTPPLEFASLTSTGGTVGELLDSAMDPSIKFEDLKTIREMWPGKLVVKGVQNLPDSKKLADLGVDGIILSNHGGRQLDRAPVPFQLLPEVAREVGNDVDVAMDTGIMNGADIVAAIAKGAKFTLIGRAYLYGLMAGGEAGVNRAIEILASEVRRTMRLLQVSSLDELTPEHVTQLNTLN
;
A
#
# COMPACT_ATOMS: atom_id res chain seq x y z
N MET A 1 -18.88 22.10 -30.09
CA MET A 1 -19.38 23.47 -30.21
C MET A 1 -18.89 24.22 -28.98
N CYS A 2 -17.90 25.08 -28.95
CA CYS A 2 -17.35 26.04 -29.92
C CYS A 2 -15.83 26.10 -29.78
N ILE A 3 -15.16 26.06 -30.90
CA ILE A 3 -13.79 26.56 -31.10
C ILE A 3 -13.92 28.06 -31.38
N ARG A 4 -13.29 28.89 -30.53
CA ARG A 4 -12.91 30.31 -30.70
C ARG A 4 -12.21 30.71 -29.40
N ASP A 5 -10.98 31.23 -29.30
CA ASP A 5 -10.28 32.16 -30.10
C ASP A 5 -8.78 32.09 -29.83
N SER A 6 -8.01 31.57 -30.74
CA SER A 6 -6.54 31.61 -30.68
C SER A 6 -5.93 32.86 -31.32
N THR A 7 -6.76 33.77 -31.81
CA THR A 7 -6.33 34.98 -32.54
C THR A 7 -6.23 36.26 -31.69
N GLN A 8 -6.81 36.28 -30.48
CA GLN A 8 -6.69 37.44 -29.58
C GLN A 8 -5.41 37.42 -28.73
N THR A 9 -4.89 36.22 -28.38
CA THR A 9 -3.65 36.12 -27.62
C THR A 9 -2.40 36.48 -28.44
N ALA A 10 -2.41 36.20 -29.73
CA ALA A 10 -1.31 36.55 -30.63
C ALA A 10 -1.20 38.09 -30.86
N LYS A 11 -2.33 38.80 -30.92
CA LYS A 11 -2.33 40.28 -31.10
C LYS A 11 -1.91 41.05 -29.85
N LEU A 12 -2.14 40.53 -28.66
CA LEU A 12 -1.65 41.10 -27.38
C LEU A 12 -0.15 40.91 -27.19
N GLY A 13 0.40 39.79 -27.61
CA GLY A 13 1.85 39.50 -27.57
C GLY A 13 2.64 40.44 -28.51
N GLU A 14 2.12 40.72 -29.71
CA GLU A 14 2.80 41.61 -30.68
C GLU A 14 2.74 43.08 -30.28
N ALA A 15 1.65 43.52 -29.64
CA ALA A 15 1.54 44.89 -29.11
C ALA A 15 2.48 45.12 -27.91
N PHE A 16 2.67 44.11 -27.05
CA PHE A 16 3.58 44.19 -25.92
C PHE A 16 5.06 44.19 -26.35
N TYR A 17 5.38 43.46 -27.41
CA TYR A 17 6.75 43.41 -27.96
C TYR A 17 7.13 44.72 -28.67
N ARG A 18 6.20 45.38 -29.38
CA ARG A 18 6.44 46.70 -29.99
C ARG A 18 6.54 47.82 -28.97
N GLY A 19 5.86 47.72 -27.82
CA GLY A 19 5.96 48.69 -26.71
C GLY A 19 7.33 48.68 -26.02
N ILE A 20 7.92 47.48 -25.84
CA ILE A 20 9.26 47.32 -25.20
C ILE A 20 10.39 47.78 -26.15
N VAL A 21 10.25 47.55 -27.46
CA VAL A 21 11.27 47.96 -28.45
C VAL A 21 11.24 49.48 -28.67
N GLY A 22 10.05 50.14 -28.54
CA GLY A 22 9.92 51.59 -28.68
C GLY A 22 10.49 52.44 -27.53
N LEU A 23 10.57 51.87 -26.30
CA LEU A 23 11.16 52.55 -25.13
C LEU A 23 12.68 52.39 -25.03
N GLN A 24 13.29 51.47 -25.76
CA GLN A 24 14.74 51.28 -25.78
C GLN A 24 15.48 52.09 -26.84
N THR A 25 14.76 52.69 -27.82
CA THR A 25 15.40 53.49 -28.90
C THR A 25 15.66 54.93 -28.55
N ALA A 26 15.11 55.47 -27.46
CA ALA A 26 15.31 56.88 -27.06
C ALA A 26 16.51 57.12 -26.15
N THR A 27 17.14 56.04 -25.58
CA THR A 27 18.27 56.18 -24.65
C THR A 27 19.64 55.74 -25.22
N TYR A 28 19.71 55.37 -26.51
CA TYR A 28 20.88 54.72 -27.09
C TYR A 28 21.69 55.55 -28.11
N LYS A 29 21.55 56.87 -28.14
CA LYS A 29 22.39 57.70 -29.01
C LYS A 29 23.74 58.13 -28.44
N ASN A 30 24.04 57.84 -27.14
CA ASN A 30 25.30 58.25 -26.53
C ASN A 30 26.24 57.13 -26.13
N HIS A 31 25.96 55.86 -26.51
CA HIS A 31 26.84 54.72 -26.20
C HIS A 31 27.30 53.90 -27.40
N ALA A 32 27.16 54.40 -28.62
CA ALA A 32 27.53 53.65 -29.83
C ALA A 32 29.10 53.44 -29.93
N ILE A 33 29.89 54.35 -29.40
CA ILE A 33 31.40 54.27 -29.51
C ILE A 33 32.00 53.31 -28.50
N SER A 34 31.27 53.04 -27.38
CA SER A 34 31.74 52.09 -26.36
C SER A 34 31.42 50.62 -26.72
N ARG A 35 30.39 50.38 -27.52
CA ARG A 35 29.98 49.02 -27.89
C ARG A 35 30.81 48.39 -29.00
N GLU A 36 31.34 49.18 -29.91
CA GLU A 36 32.21 48.65 -30.96
C GLU A 36 33.58 48.21 -30.42
N ARG A 37 34.08 48.87 -29.36
CA ARG A 37 35.28 48.42 -28.64
C ARG A 37 35.00 47.22 -27.74
N ALA A 38 33.85 47.19 -27.04
CA ALA A 38 33.47 46.05 -26.21
C ALA A 38 33.14 44.80 -27.04
N ALA A 39 32.53 44.97 -28.23
CA ALA A 39 32.28 43.87 -29.14
C ALA A 39 33.58 43.31 -29.77
N LYS A 40 34.56 44.13 -30.06
CA LYS A 40 35.86 43.69 -30.54
C LYS A 40 36.65 42.94 -29.45
N THR A 41 36.61 43.42 -28.20
CA THR A 41 37.30 42.75 -27.07
C THR A 41 36.58 41.45 -26.69
N LEU A 42 35.25 41.35 -26.84
CA LEU A 42 34.51 40.10 -26.60
C LEU A 42 34.62 39.08 -27.74
N CYS A 43 35.00 39.48 -28.96
CA CYS A 43 35.29 38.57 -30.06
C CYS A 43 36.75 38.06 -30.06
N GLU A 44 37.68 38.74 -29.37
CA GLU A 44 39.07 38.32 -29.31
C GLU A 44 39.40 37.42 -28.10
N GLU A 45 38.50 37.24 -27.13
CA GLU A 45 38.71 36.39 -25.94
C GLU A 45 37.82 35.14 -25.88
N SER A 46 37.16 34.76 -26.96
CA SER A 46 36.38 33.49 -26.98
C SER A 46 37.10 32.36 -27.74
N ASP A 47 38.44 32.31 -27.66
CA ASP A 47 39.17 31.07 -27.91
C ASP A 47 39.13 30.15 -26.67
N TYR A 48 37.92 29.92 -26.10
CA TYR A 48 37.72 28.67 -25.42
C TYR A 48 37.63 27.59 -26.51
N PRO A 49 38.60 26.70 -26.64
CA PRO A 49 38.46 25.58 -27.54
C PRO A 49 37.27 24.80 -27.04
N MET A 50 36.17 24.87 -27.79
CA MET A 50 35.11 23.90 -27.61
C MET A 50 35.79 22.54 -27.67
N ALA A 51 35.90 21.88 -26.53
CA ALA A 51 36.54 20.58 -26.45
C ALA A 51 35.66 19.60 -27.25
N HIS A 52 35.81 19.61 -28.56
CA HIS A 52 35.30 18.56 -29.42
C HIS A 52 36.04 17.30 -29.00
N GLN A 53 35.41 16.50 -28.12
CA GLN A 53 35.90 15.17 -27.85
C GLN A 53 36.05 14.46 -29.20
N LYS A 54 37.32 14.18 -29.60
CA LYS A 54 37.58 13.38 -30.79
C LYS A 54 36.86 12.05 -30.61
N ARG A 55 35.87 11.80 -31.43
CA ARG A 55 35.19 10.51 -31.45
C ARG A 55 36.24 9.47 -31.86
N GLN A 56 36.51 8.56 -30.95
CA GLN A 56 37.34 7.38 -31.20
C GLN A 56 36.38 6.22 -31.48
N ILE A 57 36.73 5.38 -32.46
CA ILE A 57 36.05 4.10 -32.67
C ILE A 57 36.47 3.25 -31.45
N PRO A 58 35.51 2.88 -30.57
CA PRO A 58 35.87 2.15 -29.36
C PRO A 58 36.37 0.75 -29.75
N ASN A 59 37.41 0.28 -29.05
CA ASN A 59 37.86 -1.09 -29.17
C ASN A 59 36.72 -2.04 -28.74
N PRO A 60 36.34 -3.01 -29.58
CA PRO A 60 35.26 -3.96 -29.23
C PRO A 60 35.48 -4.66 -27.89
N VAL A 61 36.74 -4.94 -27.50
CA VAL A 61 37.04 -5.59 -26.22
C VAL A 61 36.71 -4.64 -25.04
N GLU A 62 37.02 -3.36 -25.15
CA GLU A 62 36.70 -2.38 -24.11
C GLU A 62 35.22 -2.13 -23.96
N ILE A 63 34.46 -2.25 -25.08
CA ILE A 63 32.98 -2.20 -25.02
C ILE A 63 32.42 -3.39 -24.25
N PHE A 64 32.94 -4.60 -24.47
CA PHE A 64 32.50 -5.79 -23.74
C PHE A 64 32.80 -5.69 -22.24
N ASP A 65 33.92 -5.09 -21.83
CA ASP A 65 34.23 -4.86 -20.40
C ASP A 65 33.34 -3.79 -19.76
N LEU A 66 32.89 -2.80 -20.53
CA LEU A 66 31.98 -1.76 -20.07
C LEU A 66 30.49 -2.23 -20.02
N LEU A 67 30.14 -3.21 -20.86
CA LEU A 67 28.76 -3.74 -20.97
C LEU A 67 28.60 -4.98 -20.10
N LYS A 68 27.93 -4.82 -18.97
CA LYS A 68 27.48 -5.96 -18.17
C LYS A 68 26.26 -6.62 -18.83
N PHE A 69 26.48 -7.69 -19.56
CA PHE A 69 25.38 -8.49 -20.09
C PHE A 69 24.73 -9.29 -18.96
N LYS A 70 23.41 -9.06 -18.73
CA LYS A 70 22.64 -9.93 -17.85
C LYS A 70 22.52 -11.30 -18.53
N ASN A 71 22.93 -12.35 -17.82
CA ASN A 71 22.69 -13.72 -18.32
C ASN A 71 21.21 -13.93 -18.57
N PRO A 72 20.80 -14.42 -19.74
CA PRO A 72 19.40 -14.74 -20.01
C PRO A 72 18.95 -15.84 -19.05
N THR A 73 17.98 -15.54 -18.22
CA THR A 73 17.32 -16.56 -17.39
C THR A 73 16.12 -17.11 -18.14
N LEU A 74 15.96 -18.44 -18.12
CA LEU A 74 14.78 -19.13 -18.65
C LEU A 74 13.62 -19.09 -17.65
N ASP A 75 13.84 -18.67 -16.43
CA ASP A 75 12.78 -18.47 -15.46
C ASP A 75 12.06 -17.13 -15.70
N PHE A 76 11.01 -17.21 -16.51
CA PHE A 76 10.15 -16.07 -16.84
C PHE A 76 9.43 -15.48 -15.62
N LYS A 77 9.18 -16.28 -14.56
CA LYS A 77 8.56 -15.81 -13.30
C LYS A 77 9.55 -14.95 -12.56
N ALA A 78 10.77 -15.46 -12.31
CA ALA A 78 11.83 -14.72 -11.64
C ALA A 78 12.20 -13.43 -12.40
N ARG A 79 12.36 -13.51 -13.73
CA ARG A 79 12.65 -12.34 -14.57
C ARG A 79 11.58 -11.25 -14.39
N ARG A 80 10.31 -11.61 -14.54
CA ARG A 80 9.18 -10.68 -14.43
C ARG A 80 9.11 -10.00 -13.05
N LEU A 81 9.37 -10.75 -11.96
CA LEU A 81 9.36 -10.21 -10.61
C LEU A 81 10.58 -9.33 -10.34
N ASN A 82 11.76 -9.70 -10.84
CA ASN A 82 12.97 -8.90 -10.72
C ASN A 82 12.91 -7.59 -11.51
N ASP A 83 12.17 -7.55 -12.62
CA ASP A 83 11.96 -6.34 -13.41
C ASP A 83 10.98 -5.35 -12.72
N ALA A 84 10.14 -5.82 -11.80
CA ALA A 84 9.27 -4.96 -11.00
C ALA A 84 10.09 -4.18 -9.96
N GLN A 85 10.08 -2.86 -10.04
CA GLN A 85 10.83 -1.97 -9.12
C GLN A 85 9.94 -1.31 -8.08
N THR A 86 8.62 -1.32 -8.28
CA THR A 86 7.61 -0.69 -7.44
C THR A 86 6.41 -1.61 -7.25
N ILE A 87 5.61 -1.34 -6.22
CA ILE A 87 4.30 -2.00 -6.04
C ILE A 87 3.36 -1.74 -7.23
N TRP A 88 3.49 -0.62 -7.91
CA TRP A 88 2.71 -0.30 -9.10
C TRP A 88 3.08 -1.19 -10.30
N ASP A 89 4.36 -1.60 -10.42
CA ASP A 89 4.77 -2.59 -11.43
C ASP A 89 4.17 -3.95 -11.14
N LEU A 90 4.17 -4.38 -9.86
CA LEU A 90 3.50 -5.61 -9.43
C LEU A 90 1.99 -5.54 -9.71
N ARG A 91 1.33 -4.39 -9.46
CA ARG A 91 -0.08 -4.18 -9.81
C ARG A 91 -0.31 -4.34 -11.32
N ALA A 92 0.57 -3.78 -12.15
CA ALA A 92 0.46 -3.91 -13.61
C ALA A 92 0.62 -5.37 -14.07
N ILE A 93 1.52 -6.13 -13.44
CA ILE A 93 1.69 -7.57 -13.67
C ILE A 93 0.44 -8.33 -13.21
N ALA A 94 -0.05 -8.07 -12.01
CA ALA A 94 -1.26 -8.66 -11.42
C ALA A 94 -2.47 -8.51 -12.35
N LYS A 95 -2.71 -7.30 -12.86
CA LYS A 95 -3.81 -6.99 -13.78
C LYS A 95 -3.77 -7.84 -15.07
N ARG A 96 -2.57 -8.14 -15.58
CA ARG A 96 -2.42 -8.96 -16.77
C ARG A 96 -2.62 -10.46 -16.50
N ARG A 97 -2.29 -10.91 -15.28
CA ARG A 97 -2.28 -12.33 -14.93
C ARG A 97 -3.60 -12.83 -14.32
N THR A 98 -4.35 -11.95 -13.69
CA THR A 98 -5.59 -12.29 -12.97
C THR A 98 -6.81 -11.87 -13.79
N PRO A 99 -7.89 -12.66 -13.85
CA PRO A 99 -9.16 -12.24 -14.46
C PRO A 99 -9.67 -10.92 -13.89
N ALA A 100 -10.38 -10.12 -14.72
CA ALA A 100 -10.80 -8.80 -14.33
C ALA A 100 -11.62 -8.79 -13.04
N ALA A 101 -12.56 -9.75 -12.88
CA ALA A 101 -13.39 -9.82 -11.68
C ALA A 101 -12.56 -10.04 -10.40
N ALA A 102 -11.61 -10.97 -10.41
CA ALA A 102 -10.75 -11.23 -9.27
C ALA A 102 -9.73 -10.08 -9.04
N PHE A 103 -9.23 -9.46 -10.11
CA PHE A 103 -8.37 -8.29 -10.00
C PHE A 103 -9.13 -7.09 -9.42
N ASP A 104 -10.30 -6.76 -9.96
CA ASP A 104 -11.12 -5.60 -9.54
C ASP A 104 -11.67 -5.78 -8.12
N TYR A 105 -11.95 -7.02 -7.70
CA TYR A 105 -12.28 -7.31 -6.30
C TYR A 105 -11.20 -6.82 -5.34
N THR A 106 -9.93 -6.95 -5.70
CA THR A 106 -8.80 -6.44 -4.90
C THR A 106 -8.56 -4.95 -5.12
N ASP A 107 -8.55 -4.53 -6.39
CA ASP A 107 -8.12 -3.18 -6.82
C ASP A 107 -9.18 -2.12 -6.52
N GLY A 108 -10.46 -2.49 -6.56
CA GLY A 108 -11.60 -1.61 -6.38
C GLY A 108 -11.87 -1.20 -4.94
N ALA A 109 -12.77 -0.24 -4.78
CA ALA A 109 -13.25 0.25 -3.50
C ALA A 109 -14.79 0.42 -3.54
N ALA A 110 -15.39 1.01 -2.50
CA ALA A 110 -16.83 1.25 -2.43
C ALA A 110 -17.25 2.46 -3.25
N ASP A 111 -18.47 2.45 -3.74
CA ASP A 111 -19.17 3.52 -4.45
C ASP A 111 -18.33 4.20 -5.55
N GLU A 112 -17.96 5.46 -5.38
CA GLU A 112 -17.17 6.26 -6.33
C GLU A 112 -15.65 6.15 -6.08
N GLU A 113 -15.20 5.34 -5.10
CA GLU A 113 -13.79 5.13 -4.73
C GLU A 113 -13.08 6.41 -4.23
N ILE A 114 -13.84 7.37 -3.73
CA ILE A 114 -13.31 8.67 -3.27
C ILE A 114 -12.37 8.46 -2.09
N SER A 115 -12.75 7.64 -1.10
CA SER A 115 -11.92 7.36 0.07
C SER A 115 -10.58 6.73 -0.30
N MET A 116 -10.57 5.80 -1.25
CA MET A 116 -9.34 5.18 -1.74
C MET A 116 -8.42 6.21 -2.41
N ASN A 117 -9.00 7.06 -3.27
CA ASN A 117 -8.25 8.09 -3.99
C ASN A 117 -7.73 9.17 -3.03
N ARG A 118 -8.54 9.62 -2.05
CA ARG A 118 -8.11 10.56 -1.01
C ARG A 118 -6.98 9.99 -0.15
N ALA A 119 -7.03 8.72 0.22
CA ALA A 119 -5.97 8.08 0.99
C ALA A 119 -4.64 8.06 0.21
N ARG A 120 -4.66 7.79 -1.09
CA ARG A 120 -3.46 7.87 -1.93
C ARG A 120 -2.98 9.31 -2.11
N GLN A 121 -3.91 10.26 -2.26
CA GLN A 121 -3.56 11.67 -2.40
C GLN A 121 -2.91 12.21 -1.12
N ALA A 122 -3.43 11.82 0.05
CA ALA A 122 -2.85 12.23 1.33
C ALA A 122 -1.36 11.85 1.46
N PHE A 123 -0.94 10.69 0.98
CA PHE A 123 0.47 10.33 0.94
C PHE A 123 1.27 11.05 -0.14
N ARG A 124 0.66 11.43 -1.27
CA ARG A 124 1.33 12.24 -2.31
C ARG A 124 1.56 13.68 -1.88
N ASP A 125 0.73 14.17 -0.99
CA ASP A 125 0.83 15.53 -0.41
C ASP A 125 1.79 15.59 0.79
N VAL A 126 2.64 14.58 0.96
CA VAL A 126 3.69 14.57 1.99
C VAL A 126 4.94 15.27 1.45
N GLU A 127 5.46 16.20 2.23
CA GLU A 127 6.79 16.76 2.10
C GLU A 127 7.67 16.27 3.24
N PHE A 128 8.86 15.76 2.91
CA PHE A 128 9.85 15.31 3.87
C PHE A 128 10.90 16.37 4.15
N HIS A 129 11.34 16.48 5.41
CA HIS A 129 12.36 17.43 5.87
C HIS A 129 13.63 16.67 6.31
N PRO A 130 14.60 16.47 5.40
CA PRO A 130 15.81 15.72 5.73
C PRO A 130 16.78 16.57 6.58
N SER A 131 17.45 15.92 7.53
CA SER A 131 18.66 16.42 8.17
C SER A 131 19.88 16.18 7.28
N ILE A 132 21.06 16.63 7.71
CA ILE A 132 22.32 16.43 7.00
C ILE A 132 23.43 15.96 7.96
N LEU A 133 24.42 15.25 7.42
CA LEU A 133 25.66 14.87 8.10
C LEU A 133 25.49 13.95 9.33
N ASN A 134 24.39 13.19 9.38
CA ASN A 134 24.21 12.10 10.35
C ASN A 134 24.77 10.80 9.77
N ASP A 135 25.31 9.93 10.63
CA ASP A 135 25.76 8.60 10.21
C ASP A 135 24.55 7.66 10.04
N VAL A 136 24.25 7.35 8.80
CA VAL A 136 23.19 6.40 8.39
C VAL A 136 23.75 5.21 7.61
N SER A 137 25.00 4.86 7.86
CA SER A 137 25.64 3.66 7.28
C SER A 137 24.85 2.39 7.62
N ASN A 138 24.32 2.32 8.85
CA ASN A 138 23.43 1.28 9.33
C ASN A 138 22.07 1.90 9.69
N VAL A 139 20.99 1.27 9.21
CA VAL A 139 19.62 1.68 9.51
C VAL A 139 18.88 0.50 10.12
N ASP A 140 18.37 0.69 11.34
CA ASP A 140 17.51 -0.25 12.03
C ASP A 140 16.03 0.02 11.68
N THR A 141 15.39 -0.97 11.07
CA THR A 141 13.96 -0.94 10.72
C THR A 141 13.09 -1.77 11.65
N THR A 142 13.67 -2.30 12.73
CA THR A 142 12.95 -3.12 13.72
C THR A 142 11.91 -2.29 14.44
N ALA A 143 10.69 -2.81 14.52
CA ALA A 143 9.57 -2.22 15.25
C ALA A 143 9.14 -3.14 16.38
N GLU A 144 8.59 -2.55 17.44
CA GLU A 144 7.84 -3.28 18.47
C GLU A 144 6.37 -2.87 18.39
N ILE A 145 5.49 -3.86 18.27
CA ILE A 145 4.05 -3.65 18.10
C ILE A 145 3.25 -4.75 18.78
N PHE A 146 2.23 -4.37 19.53
CA PHE A 146 1.34 -5.29 20.25
C PHE A 146 2.14 -6.34 21.04
N GLY A 147 3.13 -5.86 21.80
CA GLY A 147 3.97 -6.66 22.68
C GLY A 147 4.94 -7.64 22.00
N GLY A 148 5.23 -7.47 20.71
CA GLY A 148 6.19 -8.31 20.01
C GLY A 148 6.96 -7.58 18.92
N LYS A 149 8.12 -8.15 18.55
CA LYS A 149 9.03 -7.57 17.57
C LYS A 149 8.62 -7.89 16.12
N SER A 150 8.95 -6.98 15.24
CA SER A 150 8.89 -7.12 13.78
C SER A 150 10.17 -6.58 13.16
N SER A 151 10.73 -7.26 12.18
CA SER A 151 11.96 -6.81 11.48
C SER A 151 11.75 -5.55 10.63
N LEU A 152 10.50 -5.23 10.30
CA LEU A 152 10.10 -4.10 9.47
C LEU A 152 8.90 -3.39 10.12
N PRO A 153 8.69 -2.09 9.90
CA PRO A 153 7.59 -1.34 10.49
C PRO A 153 6.23 -1.57 9.78
N PHE A 154 6.07 -2.75 9.20
CA PHE A 154 4.82 -3.14 8.56
C PHE A 154 4.57 -4.65 8.63
N GLY A 155 3.30 -5.03 8.60
CA GLY A 155 2.83 -6.41 8.51
C GLY A 155 1.79 -6.59 7.42
N ILE A 156 1.42 -7.84 7.15
CA ILE A 156 0.39 -8.16 6.14
C ILE A 156 -0.99 -8.02 6.78
N ALA A 157 -1.82 -7.15 6.19
CA ALA A 157 -3.20 -6.91 6.60
C ALA A 157 -4.11 -8.13 6.36
N PRO A 158 -5.19 -8.29 7.14
CA PRO A 158 -6.16 -9.33 6.87
C PRO A 158 -6.89 -9.08 5.56
N THR A 159 -6.92 -10.09 4.70
CA THR A 159 -7.64 -10.07 3.43
C THR A 159 -8.37 -11.39 3.22
N GLY A 160 -9.63 -11.30 2.82
CA GLY A 160 -10.44 -12.47 2.51
C GLY A 160 -10.25 -12.94 1.06
N PHE A 161 -10.63 -14.18 0.78
CA PHE A 161 -10.63 -14.77 -0.56
C PHE A 161 -9.28 -14.74 -1.30
N THR A 162 -8.17 -14.83 -0.62
CA THR A 162 -6.86 -14.65 -1.28
C THR A 162 -6.56 -15.72 -2.32
N ARG A 163 -7.05 -16.97 -2.15
CA ARG A 163 -6.92 -18.03 -3.17
C ARG A 163 -7.70 -17.73 -4.46
N LEU A 164 -8.68 -16.85 -4.44
CA LEU A 164 -9.32 -16.36 -5.66
C LEU A 164 -8.34 -15.54 -6.52
N MET A 165 -7.45 -14.76 -5.90
CA MET A 165 -6.47 -13.96 -6.61
C MET A 165 -5.35 -14.84 -7.19
N GLN A 166 -4.86 -15.78 -6.37
CA GLN A 166 -3.85 -16.76 -6.74
C GLN A 166 -3.90 -17.93 -5.74
N THR A 167 -3.78 -19.15 -6.21
CA THR A 167 -4.10 -20.39 -5.45
C THR A 167 -3.22 -20.68 -4.25
N GLU A 168 -2.00 -20.12 -4.17
CA GLU A 168 -1.14 -20.21 -2.99
C GLU A 168 -1.70 -19.41 -1.79
N GLY A 169 -2.53 -18.37 -2.05
CA GLY A 169 -3.37 -17.67 -1.10
C GLY A 169 -2.68 -17.21 0.19
N GLU A 170 -3.34 -17.46 1.32
CA GLU A 170 -2.86 -17.09 2.65
C GLU A 170 -1.59 -17.83 3.04
N LEU A 171 -1.35 -19.06 2.53
CA LEU A 171 -0.12 -19.81 2.82
C LEU A 171 1.11 -19.06 2.29
N ALA A 172 1.04 -18.54 1.08
CA ALA A 172 2.09 -17.72 0.49
C ALA A 172 2.34 -16.43 1.29
N GLY A 173 1.25 -15.78 1.75
CA GLY A 173 1.34 -14.60 2.60
C GLY A 173 2.00 -14.89 3.94
N ALA A 174 1.59 -15.97 4.61
CA ALA A 174 2.11 -16.37 5.93
C ALA A 174 3.58 -16.80 5.86
N SER A 175 3.95 -17.65 4.88
CA SER A 175 5.32 -18.10 4.66
C SER A 175 6.26 -16.92 4.37
N ALA A 176 5.87 -16.03 3.47
CA ALA A 176 6.65 -14.83 3.12
C ALA A 176 6.81 -13.89 4.32
N ALA A 177 5.74 -13.68 5.10
CA ALA A 177 5.79 -12.84 6.30
C ALA A 177 6.73 -13.44 7.35
N GLY A 178 6.64 -14.74 7.60
CA GLY A 178 7.54 -15.46 8.51
C GLY A 178 9.01 -15.36 8.09
N SER A 179 9.29 -15.54 6.80
CA SER A 179 10.64 -15.41 6.23
C SER A 179 11.19 -13.98 6.38
N ALA A 180 10.33 -12.97 6.30
CA ALA A 180 10.70 -11.57 6.47
C ALA A 180 10.72 -11.11 7.94
N GLY A 181 10.28 -11.95 8.89
CA GLY A 181 10.17 -11.60 10.30
C GLY A 181 9.12 -10.53 10.59
N ILE A 182 8.03 -10.47 9.81
CA ILE A 182 6.91 -9.55 9.98
C ILE A 182 5.62 -10.28 10.33
N PRO A 183 4.65 -9.64 10.99
CA PRO A 183 3.36 -10.24 11.28
C PRO A 183 2.52 -10.53 10.01
N PHE A 184 1.84 -11.67 10.04
CA PHE A 184 0.78 -12.02 9.08
C PHE A 184 -0.57 -12.05 9.77
N CYS A 185 -1.59 -11.40 9.22
CA CYS A 185 -2.93 -11.43 9.76
C CYS A 185 -3.88 -12.25 8.88
N LEU A 186 -4.39 -13.36 9.42
CA LEU A 186 -5.42 -14.18 8.78
C LEU A 186 -6.80 -13.53 8.96
N SER A 187 -7.58 -13.44 7.88
CA SER A 187 -8.97 -12.98 7.93
C SER A 187 -9.93 -14.10 8.35
N THR A 188 -11.02 -13.77 9.05
CA THR A 188 -12.18 -14.66 9.27
C THR A 188 -12.67 -15.26 7.94
N LEU A 189 -12.65 -14.46 6.87
CA LEU A 189 -13.04 -14.86 5.52
C LEU A 189 -11.84 -15.35 4.68
N GLY A 190 -10.82 -15.89 5.35
CA GLY A 190 -9.69 -16.54 4.71
C GLY A 190 -10.08 -17.86 4.05
N THR A 191 -9.40 -18.18 2.96
CA THR A 191 -9.56 -19.43 2.20
C THR A 191 -8.61 -20.54 2.67
N THR A 192 -7.87 -20.27 3.73
CA THR A 192 -6.97 -21.21 4.42
C THR A 192 -7.33 -21.24 5.90
N SER A 193 -7.26 -22.41 6.52
CA SER A 193 -7.60 -22.60 7.94
C SER A 193 -6.60 -21.94 8.88
N ILE A 194 -7.03 -21.62 10.10
CA ILE A 194 -6.18 -21.12 11.19
C ILE A 194 -4.99 -22.04 11.39
N GLU A 195 -5.25 -23.35 11.41
CA GLU A 195 -4.26 -24.39 11.67
C GLU A 195 -3.22 -24.52 10.54
N ASP A 196 -3.64 -24.38 9.28
CA ASP A 196 -2.73 -24.48 8.13
C ASP A 196 -1.88 -23.20 7.97
N VAL A 197 -2.40 -22.04 8.32
CA VAL A 197 -1.60 -20.81 8.42
C VAL A 197 -0.52 -20.96 9.49
N GLN A 198 -0.87 -21.50 10.66
CA GLN A 198 0.11 -21.76 11.72
C GLN A 198 1.20 -22.75 11.28
N LYS A 199 0.85 -23.77 10.51
CA LYS A 199 1.84 -24.71 9.94
C LYS A 199 2.76 -24.04 8.91
N ALA A 200 2.22 -23.12 8.09
CA ALA A 200 2.99 -22.39 7.09
C ALA A 200 3.95 -21.35 7.70
N ASN A 201 3.62 -20.84 8.88
CA ASN A 201 4.42 -19.85 9.60
C ASN A 201 4.55 -20.21 11.09
N PRO A 202 5.20 -21.33 11.43
CA PRO A 202 5.19 -21.89 12.80
C PRO A 202 5.94 -21.04 13.82
N ASN A 203 6.95 -20.29 13.39
CA ASN A 203 7.81 -19.45 14.24
C ASN A 203 7.57 -17.96 14.07
N GLY A 204 6.66 -17.57 13.17
CA GLY A 204 6.33 -16.17 12.92
C GLY A 204 5.17 -15.67 13.78
N ARG A 205 4.94 -14.38 13.72
CA ARG A 205 3.81 -13.76 14.40
C ARG A 205 2.56 -13.88 13.53
N ASN A 206 1.63 -14.71 13.95
CA ASN A 206 0.34 -14.89 13.32
C ASN A 206 -0.74 -14.14 14.12
N TRP A 207 -1.46 -13.24 13.46
CA TRP A 207 -2.60 -12.48 13.98
C TRP A 207 -3.89 -13.01 13.37
N PHE A 208 -4.96 -12.99 14.11
CA PHE A 208 -6.28 -13.40 13.62
C PHE A 208 -7.24 -12.21 13.60
N GLN A 209 -7.82 -11.92 12.44
CA GLN A 209 -8.84 -10.90 12.32
C GLN A 209 -10.23 -11.54 12.47
N LEU A 210 -11.01 -11.02 13.41
CA LEU A 210 -12.34 -11.46 13.74
C LEU A 210 -13.41 -10.51 13.21
N TYR A 211 -14.33 -11.04 12.41
CA TYR A 211 -15.68 -10.51 12.30
C TYR A 211 -16.57 -11.23 13.31
N VAL A 212 -17.32 -10.47 14.09
CA VAL A 212 -18.30 -11.06 15.02
C VAL A 212 -19.54 -11.45 14.23
N MET A 213 -19.78 -12.75 14.16
CA MET A 213 -20.88 -13.34 13.43
C MET A 213 -22.19 -13.10 14.17
N LYS A 214 -23.34 -13.11 13.46
CA LYS A 214 -24.68 -13.06 14.07
C LYS A 214 -24.86 -14.15 15.11
N GLU A 215 -24.42 -15.37 14.81
CA GLU A 215 -24.31 -16.48 15.76
C GLU A 215 -22.99 -16.35 16.52
N ARG A 216 -23.02 -15.78 17.72
CA ARG A 216 -21.82 -15.47 18.53
C ARG A 216 -20.95 -16.70 18.82
N GLU A 217 -21.58 -17.86 18.98
CA GLU A 217 -20.89 -19.14 19.25
C GLU A 217 -19.87 -19.49 18.15
N ILE A 218 -20.16 -19.15 16.89
CA ILE A 218 -19.21 -19.33 15.78
C ILE A 218 -17.97 -18.46 16.01
N SER A 219 -18.17 -17.20 16.38
CA SER A 219 -17.08 -16.26 16.67
C SER A 219 -16.24 -16.73 17.86
N TYR A 220 -16.90 -17.19 18.92
CA TYR A 220 -16.22 -17.70 20.11
C TYR A 220 -15.37 -18.93 19.78
N GLY A 221 -15.92 -19.88 19.01
CA GLY A 221 -15.17 -21.03 18.52
C GLY A 221 -13.93 -20.65 17.68
N LEU A 222 -14.02 -19.60 16.85
CA LEU A 222 -12.87 -19.10 16.10
C LEU A 222 -11.80 -18.48 16.99
N VAL A 223 -12.21 -17.71 18.00
CA VAL A 223 -11.29 -17.11 19.00
C VAL A 223 -10.53 -18.22 19.75
N GLU A 224 -11.23 -19.25 20.22
CA GLU A 224 -10.62 -20.39 20.92
C GLU A 224 -9.66 -21.17 20.02
N ARG A 225 -10.03 -21.40 18.74
CA ARG A 225 -9.15 -22.08 17.78
C ARG A 225 -7.89 -21.27 17.49
N ALA A 226 -8.02 -19.94 17.30
CA ALA A 226 -6.88 -19.06 17.06
C ALA A 226 -5.93 -19.04 18.29
N ALA A 227 -6.48 -18.95 19.49
CA ALA A 227 -5.70 -19.03 20.73
C ALA A 227 -4.98 -20.37 20.87
N LYS A 228 -5.66 -21.50 20.64
CA LYS A 228 -5.10 -22.84 20.70
C LYS A 228 -4.04 -23.07 19.62
N ALA A 229 -4.18 -22.47 18.47
CA ALA A 229 -3.19 -22.53 17.39
C ALA A 229 -1.94 -21.67 17.68
N GLY A 230 -1.95 -20.82 18.70
CA GLY A 230 -0.82 -19.98 19.08
C GLY A 230 -0.73 -18.63 18.37
N PHE A 231 -1.85 -18.12 17.85
CA PHE A 231 -1.93 -16.75 17.37
C PHE A 231 -1.76 -15.78 18.55
N ASP A 232 -0.94 -14.74 18.39
CA ASP A 232 -0.56 -13.85 19.51
C ASP A 232 -1.45 -12.61 19.63
N THR A 233 -2.13 -12.22 18.57
CA THR A 233 -2.92 -11.00 18.50
C THR A 233 -4.27 -11.23 17.79
N LEU A 234 -5.34 -10.71 18.39
CA LEU A 234 -6.68 -10.73 17.81
C LEU A 234 -7.06 -9.32 17.32
N LEU A 235 -7.41 -9.18 16.04
CA LEU A 235 -7.90 -7.94 15.45
C LEU A 235 -9.44 -7.95 15.38
N PHE A 236 -10.08 -7.34 16.35
CA PHE A 236 -11.53 -7.15 16.38
C PHE A 236 -11.93 -6.05 15.39
N THR A 237 -12.60 -6.41 14.30
CA THR A 237 -12.92 -5.47 13.21
C THR A 237 -14.31 -4.89 13.34
N VAL A 238 -14.43 -3.54 13.32
CA VAL A 238 -15.66 -2.80 13.66
C VAL A 238 -16.24 -1.95 12.53
N ASP A 239 -15.57 -1.84 11.39
CA ASP A 239 -15.98 -1.00 10.26
C ASP A 239 -16.85 -1.73 9.21
N THR A 240 -17.41 -2.89 9.57
CA THR A 240 -18.16 -3.76 8.66
C THR A 240 -19.54 -4.17 9.20
N PRO A 241 -20.37 -3.23 9.66
CA PRO A 241 -21.73 -3.58 10.09
C PRO A 241 -22.58 -4.14 8.94
N VAL A 242 -22.27 -3.73 7.73
CA VAL A 242 -22.82 -4.23 6.46
C VAL A 242 -21.73 -4.22 5.40
N ALA A 243 -21.92 -4.95 4.30
CA ALA A 243 -20.99 -4.94 3.18
C ALA A 243 -21.01 -3.58 2.47
N GLY A 244 -19.83 -3.03 2.17
CA GLY A 244 -19.70 -1.83 1.35
C GLY A 244 -20.16 -2.07 -0.10
N ASN A 245 -20.72 -1.06 -0.74
CA ASN A 245 -21.24 -1.13 -2.10
C ASN A 245 -20.12 -1.11 -3.14
N ARG A 246 -19.63 -2.26 -3.58
CA ARG A 246 -18.50 -2.39 -4.51
C ARG A 246 -18.99 -2.47 -5.95
N LEU A 247 -19.13 -1.32 -6.59
CA LEU A 247 -19.70 -1.20 -7.94
C LEU A 247 -18.89 -1.92 -9.02
N ARG A 248 -17.57 -2.06 -8.86
CA ARG A 248 -16.76 -2.86 -9.80
C ARG A 248 -17.12 -4.33 -9.73
N ASP A 249 -17.32 -4.87 -8.53
CA ASP A 249 -17.70 -6.27 -8.33
C ASP A 249 -19.05 -6.53 -8.99
N ALA A 250 -20.05 -5.67 -8.75
CA ALA A 250 -21.36 -5.76 -9.37
C ALA A 250 -21.31 -5.66 -10.91
N ARG A 251 -20.51 -4.73 -11.47
CA ARG A 251 -20.34 -4.57 -12.92
C ARG A 251 -19.63 -5.76 -13.58
N ASN A 252 -18.73 -6.43 -12.86
CA ASN A 252 -18.06 -7.63 -13.31
C ASN A 252 -18.91 -8.90 -13.15
N GLY A 253 -20.14 -8.80 -12.61
CA GLY A 253 -20.98 -9.94 -12.27
C GLY A 253 -20.33 -10.83 -11.20
N PHE A 254 -19.55 -10.23 -10.31
CA PHE A 254 -18.88 -10.96 -9.23
C PHE A 254 -19.92 -11.27 -8.14
N SER A 255 -20.31 -12.54 -8.09
CA SER A 255 -21.16 -13.13 -7.06
C SER A 255 -20.44 -14.29 -6.37
N ILE A 256 -20.91 -14.69 -5.21
CA ILE A 256 -20.40 -15.86 -4.50
C ILE A 256 -21.61 -16.74 -4.16
N PRO A 257 -21.73 -17.92 -4.80
CA PRO A 257 -20.84 -18.50 -5.82
C PRO A 257 -20.81 -17.69 -7.13
N PRO A 258 -19.67 -17.74 -7.90
CA PRO A 258 -19.50 -16.93 -9.09
C PRO A 258 -20.48 -17.31 -10.21
N GLU A 259 -21.17 -16.32 -10.76
CA GLU A 259 -21.96 -16.48 -11.98
C GLU A 259 -21.05 -16.38 -13.22
N ILE A 260 -21.00 -17.47 -13.98
CA ILE A 260 -20.16 -17.53 -15.18
C ILE A 260 -20.94 -17.03 -16.39
N SER A 261 -20.69 -15.79 -16.80
CA SER A 261 -21.21 -15.22 -18.04
C SER A 261 -20.26 -15.49 -19.22
N LEU A 262 -20.77 -15.37 -20.45
CA LEU A 262 -19.93 -15.45 -21.67
C LEU A 262 -18.79 -14.40 -21.62
N GLY A 263 -19.06 -13.21 -21.08
CA GLY A 263 -18.06 -12.16 -20.87
C GLY A 263 -16.96 -12.58 -19.89
N THR A 264 -17.33 -13.27 -18.81
CA THR A 264 -16.38 -13.86 -17.85
C THR A 264 -15.46 -14.86 -18.53
N VAL A 265 -16.02 -15.76 -19.35
CA VAL A 265 -15.24 -16.77 -20.10
C VAL A 265 -14.30 -16.10 -21.08
N LEU A 266 -14.76 -15.12 -21.88
CA LEU A 266 -13.93 -14.40 -22.84
C LEU A 266 -12.79 -13.62 -22.17
N ASN A 267 -13.04 -13.03 -21.02
CA ASN A 267 -12.01 -12.35 -20.22
C ASN A 267 -10.96 -13.33 -19.64
N ALA A 268 -11.36 -14.57 -19.47
CA ALA A 268 -10.55 -15.62 -18.89
C ALA A 268 -9.56 -16.25 -19.89
N ILE A 269 -9.91 -16.36 -21.17
CA ILE A 269 -9.10 -16.99 -22.22
C ILE A 269 -7.62 -16.55 -22.22
N PRO A 270 -7.27 -15.25 -22.10
CA PRO A 270 -5.88 -14.82 -22.09
C PRO A 270 -5.12 -15.12 -20.79
N ARG A 271 -5.75 -15.81 -19.83
CA ARG A 271 -5.17 -16.12 -18.53
C ARG A 271 -5.21 -17.62 -18.20
N PRO A 272 -4.64 -18.50 -19.08
CA PRO A 272 -4.80 -19.95 -18.96
C PRO A 272 -4.22 -20.51 -17.64
N TRP A 273 -3.13 -19.93 -17.15
CA TRP A 273 -2.49 -20.36 -15.90
C TRP A 273 -3.36 -20.14 -14.68
N TRP A 274 -4.07 -19.00 -14.58
CA TRP A 274 -5.00 -18.73 -13.49
C TRP A 274 -6.15 -19.73 -13.47
N TRP A 275 -6.70 -20.07 -14.65
CA TRP A 275 -7.76 -21.07 -14.77
C TRP A 275 -7.26 -22.47 -14.46
N TRP A 276 -6.08 -22.83 -14.91
CA TRP A 276 -5.49 -24.12 -14.59
C TRP A 276 -5.36 -24.27 -13.08
N ASP A 277 -4.74 -23.31 -12.43
CA ASP A 277 -4.57 -23.31 -10.98
C ASP A 277 -5.93 -23.35 -10.26
N PHE A 278 -6.89 -22.52 -10.66
CA PHE A 278 -8.21 -22.44 -10.06
C PHE A 278 -9.02 -23.74 -10.18
N LEU A 279 -8.97 -24.40 -11.35
CA LEU A 279 -9.74 -25.64 -11.61
C LEU A 279 -9.07 -26.90 -11.05
N THR A 280 -7.77 -26.88 -10.79
CA THR A 280 -7.01 -28.04 -10.29
C THR A 280 -6.71 -27.99 -8.80
N THR A 281 -7.17 -26.95 -8.09
CA THR A 281 -7.06 -26.81 -6.63
C THR A 281 -8.42 -27.00 -5.97
N PRO A 282 -8.47 -27.32 -4.65
CA PRO A 282 -9.73 -27.47 -3.92
C PRO A 282 -10.64 -26.23 -4.07
N PRO A 283 -11.96 -26.41 -4.10
CA PRO A 283 -12.91 -25.31 -4.20
C PRO A 283 -12.65 -24.19 -3.21
N LEU A 284 -13.07 -22.97 -3.55
CA LEU A 284 -12.96 -21.83 -2.62
C LEU A 284 -14.03 -21.96 -1.54
N GLU A 285 -13.56 -22.02 -0.31
CA GLU A 285 -14.38 -22.09 0.89
C GLU A 285 -13.79 -21.12 1.94
N PHE A 286 -14.61 -20.68 2.88
CA PHE A 286 -14.09 -20.03 4.10
C PHE A 286 -13.56 -21.11 5.03
N ALA A 287 -12.30 -21.43 4.90
CA ALA A 287 -11.71 -22.63 5.48
C ALA A 287 -11.84 -22.70 7.02
N SER A 288 -11.90 -21.55 7.70
CA SER A 288 -12.12 -21.51 9.16
C SER A 288 -13.59 -21.70 9.55
N LEU A 289 -14.52 -21.58 8.61
CA LEU A 289 -15.96 -21.66 8.83
C LEU A 289 -16.64 -22.94 8.26
N THR A 290 -15.89 -23.81 7.61
CA THR A 290 -16.42 -25.04 6.97
C THR A 290 -17.15 -25.97 7.95
N SER A 291 -16.77 -25.96 9.22
CA SER A 291 -17.40 -26.78 10.26
C SER A 291 -18.81 -26.28 10.68
N THR A 292 -19.19 -25.06 10.29
CA THR A 292 -20.48 -24.45 10.70
C THR A 292 -21.62 -24.79 9.75
N GLY A 293 -21.32 -25.35 8.56
CA GLY A 293 -22.30 -25.60 7.49
C GLY A 293 -22.75 -24.31 6.81
N GLY A 294 -23.61 -24.44 5.77
CA GLY A 294 -24.10 -23.31 4.99
C GLY A 294 -23.31 -23.03 3.73
N THR A 295 -23.90 -22.24 2.84
CA THR A 295 -23.26 -21.76 1.61
C THR A 295 -22.30 -20.62 1.89
N VAL A 296 -21.33 -20.37 1.00
CA VAL A 296 -20.39 -19.23 1.10
C VAL A 296 -21.13 -17.89 1.19
N GLY A 297 -22.26 -17.76 0.49
CA GLY A 297 -23.12 -16.56 0.56
C GLY A 297 -23.75 -16.36 1.93
N GLU A 298 -24.35 -17.42 2.51
CA GLU A 298 -24.94 -17.38 3.85
C GLU A 298 -23.91 -17.07 4.94
N LEU A 299 -22.72 -17.65 4.83
CA LEU A 299 -21.62 -17.35 5.75
C LEU A 299 -21.14 -15.90 5.64
N LEU A 300 -21.10 -15.34 4.41
CA LEU A 300 -20.76 -13.94 4.20
C LEU A 300 -21.80 -13.01 4.82
N ASP A 301 -23.09 -13.30 4.62
CA ASP A 301 -24.19 -12.52 5.21
C ASP A 301 -24.21 -12.62 6.75
N SER A 302 -23.83 -13.78 7.30
CA SER A 302 -23.72 -13.96 8.75
C SER A 302 -22.52 -13.24 9.37
N ALA A 303 -21.44 -13.04 8.58
CA ALA A 303 -20.24 -12.33 9.02
C ALA A 303 -20.44 -10.81 9.13
N MET A 304 -21.53 -10.27 8.56
CA MET A 304 -21.88 -8.84 8.65
C MET A 304 -23.04 -8.68 9.65
N ASP A 305 -22.70 -8.33 10.87
CA ASP A 305 -23.71 -8.12 11.92
C ASP A 305 -23.77 -6.65 12.37
N PRO A 306 -24.87 -5.92 12.04
CA PRO A 306 -25.04 -4.54 12.45
C PRO A 306 -25.33 -4.37 13.95
N SER A 307 -25.55 -5.45 14.70
CA SER A 307 -25.90 -5.40 16.13
C SER A 307 -24.69 -5.45 17.07
N ILE A 308 -23.46 -5.46 16.55
CA ILE A 308 -22.22 -5.50 17.35
C ILE A 308 -22.13 -4.28 18.27
N LYS A 309 -21.76 -4.52 19.54
CA LYS A 309 -21.66 -3.51 20.59
C LYS A 309 -20.33 -3.63 21.36
N PHE A 310 -20.08 -2.65 22.23
CA PHE A 310 -18.90 -2.67 23.13
C PHE A 310 -18.93 -3.85 24.12
N GLU A 311 -20.10 -4.38 24.43
CA GLU A 311 -20.27 -5.58 25.26
C GLU A 311 -19.67 -6.82 24.58
N ASP A 312 -19.83 -6.97 23.26
CA ASP A 312 -19.20 -8.03 22.50
C ASP A 312 -17.65 -7.96 22.59
N LEU A 313 -17.08 -6.73 22.53
CA LEU A 313 -15.65 -6.51 22.69
C LEU A 313 -15.16 -6.96 24.09
N LYS A 314 -15.93 -6.67 25.15
CA LYS A 314 -15.59 -7.09 26.52
C LYS A 314 -15.61 -8.62 26.65
N THR A 315 -16.65 -9.27 26.10
CA THR A 315 -16.74 -10.73 26.09
C THR A 315 -15.54 -11.36 25.37
N ILE A 316 -15.16 -10.83 24.21
CA ILE A 316 -13.98 -11.30 23.47
C ILE A 316 -12.70 -11.04 24.24
N ARG A 317 -12.57 -9.90 24.96
CA ARG A 317 -11.40 -9.64 25.83
C ARG A 317 -11.23 -10.70 26.93
N GLU A 318 -12.33 -11.12 27.53
CA GLU A 318 -12.32 -12.15 28.58
C GLU A 318 -11.88 -13.53 28.05
N MET A 319 -12.23 -13.83 26.80
CA MET A 319 -11.90 -15.10 26.15
C MET A 319 -10.49 -15.14 25.56
N TRP A 320 -9.96 -13.99 25.11
CA TRP A 320 -8.71 -13.91 24.37
C TRP A 320 -7.51 -13.70 25.30
N PRO A 321 -6.57 -14.65 25.37
CA PRO A 321 -5.43 -14.53 26.30
C PRO A 321 -4.29 -13.63 25.80
N GLY A 322 -4.27 -13.34 24.48
CA GLY A 322 -3.23 -12.56 23.83
C GLY A 322 -3.58 -11.06 23.73
N LYS A 323 -2.96 -10.39 22.77
CA LYS A 323 -3.20 -8.96 22.51
C LYS A 323 -4.51 -8.75 21.76
N LEU A 324 -5.37 -7.86 22.28
CA LEU A 324 -6.64 -7.48 21.66
C LEU A 324 -6.53 -6.10 21.03
N VAL A 325 -6.70 -6.03 19.72
CA VAL A 325 -6.57 -4.82 18.91
C VAL A 325 -7.89 -4.54 18.19
N VAL A 326 -8.34 -3.29 18.17
CA VAL A 326 -9.54 -2.91 17.43
C VAL A 326 -9.17 -2.26 16.11
N LYS A 327 -9.66 -2.86 15.01
CA LYS A 327 -9.41 -2.41 13.63
C LYS A 327 -10.64 -1.77 13.01
N GLY A 328 -10.45 -0.69 12.24
CA GLY A 328 -11.54 0.02 11.57
C GLY A 328 -11.98 1.28 12.32
N VAL A 329 -11.12 1.78 13.21
CA VAL A 329 -11.38 3.00 13.97
C VAL A 329 -11.15 4.22 13.09
N GLN A 330 -12.10 5.17 13.09
CA GLN A 330 -12.15 6.28 12.15
C GLN A 330 -12.42 7.64 12.79
N ASN A 331 -12.37 7.74 14.12
CA ASN A 331 -12.55 8.99 14.85
C ASN A 331 -11.85 8.96 16.22
N LEU A 332 -11.55 10.14 16.76
CA LEU A 332 -10.89 10.28 18.05
C LEU A 332 -11.79 9.88 19.25
N PRO A 333 -13.10 10.22 19.31
CA PRO A 333 -13.94 9.82 20.44
C PRO A 333 -13.98 8.31 20.66
N ASP A 334 -14.10 7.51 19.60
CA ASP A 334 -14.07 6.06 19.72
C ASP A 334 -12.67 5.56 20.10
N SER A 335 -11.60 6.19 19.59
CA SER A 335 -10.22 5.86 19.97
C SER A 335 -10.00 6.03 21.49
N LYS A 336 -10.47 7.14 22.09
CA LYS A 336 -10.41 7.38 23.53
C LYS A 336 -11.19 6.34 24.32
N LYS A 337 -12.42 6.06 23.89
CA LYS A 337 -13.28 5.04 24.54
C LYS A 337 -12.66 3.64 24.49
N LEU A 338 -11.97 3.28 23.41
CA LEU A 338 -11.27 2.00 23.29
C LEU A 338 -10.05 1.94 24.22
N ALA A 339 -9.28 3.03 24.32
CA ALA A 339 -8.17 3.14 25.27
C ALA A 339 -8.67 2.99 26.71
N ASP A 340 -9.77 3.67 27.09
CA ASP A 340 -10.40 3.55 28.42
C ASP A 340 -10.89 2.12 28.71
N LEU A 341 -11.27 1.35 27.68
CA LEU A 341 -11.66 -0.05 27.81
C LEU A 341 -10.48 -1.02 27.94
N GLY A 342 -9.24 -0.53 27.82
CA GLY A 342 -8.03 -1.31 28.02
C GLY A 342 -7.72 -2.27 26.87
N VAL A 343 -8.01 -1.90 25.61
CA VAL A 343 -7.51 -2.64 24.45
C VAL A 343 -5.99 -2.44 24.35
N ASP A 344 -5.29 -3.43 23.79
CA ASP A 344 -3.83 -3.34 23.63
C ASP A 344 -3.40 -2.45 22.44
N GLY A 345 -4.32 -2.23 21.49
CA GLY A 345 -4.03 -1.38 20.36
C GLY A 345 -5.22 -1.01 19.50
N ILE A 346 -5.00 -0.04 18.63
CA ILE A 346 -5.98 0.51 17.69
C ILE A 346 -5.36 0.54 16.30
N ILE A 347 -6.09 0.08 15.29
CA ILE A 347 -5.72 0.26 13.89
C ILE A 347 -6.68 1.24 13.23
N LEU A 348 -6.18 2.44 12.92
CA LEU A 348 -6.89 3.41 12.12
C LEU A 348 -7.03 2.89 10.69
N SER A 349 -8.27 2.72 10.25
CA SER A 349 -8.57 2.07 8.97
C SER A 349 -9.94 2.51 8.46
N ASN A 350 -10.07 2.73 7.16
CA ASN A 350 -11.34 2.79 6.46
C ASN A 350 -11.48 1.60 5.49
N HIS A 351 -10.87 0.47 5.86
CA HIS A 351 -10.90 -0.79 5.09
C HIS A 351 -10.35 -0.65 3.66
N GLY A 352 -9.38 0.23 3.46
CA GLY A 352 -8.86 0.52 2.14
C GLY A 352 -9.86 1.22 1.21
N GLY A 353 -10.84 1.94 1.76
CA GLY A 353 -11.94 2.58 1.04
C GLY A 353 -13.03 1.61 0.57
N ARG A 354 -13.09 0.39 1.10
CA ARG A 354 -13.98 -0.69 0.64
C ARG A 354 -15.32 -0.75 1.38
N GLN A 355 -15.49 0.06 2.43
CA GLN A 355 -16.70 0.13 3.26
C GLN A 355 -17.42 1.48 3.04
N LEU A 356 -17.45 2.36 3.99
CA LEU A 356 -18.06 3.68 3.81
C LEU A 356 -17.18 4.53 2.88
N ASP A 357 -17.68 4.89 1.71
CA ASP A 357 -17.01 5.89 0.86
C ASP A 357 -17.14 7.28 1.50
N ARG A 358 -16.16 8.15 1.28
CA ARG A 358 -15.99 9.47 1.92
C ARG A 358 -15.77 9.41 3.43
N ALA A 359 -15.37 8.25 3.96
CA ALA A 359 -14.89 8.10 5.32
C ALA A 359 -13.59 8.89 5.54
N PRO A 360 -13.24 9.22 6.80
CA PRO A 360 -11.97 9.86 7.12
C PRO A 360 -10.76 9.11 6.56
N VAL A 361 -9.74 9.86 6.18
CA VAL A 361 -8.46 9.29 5.73
C VAL A 361 -7.62 8.95 6.96
N PRO A 362 -7.27 7.67 7.19
CA PRO A 362 -6.53 7.25 8.39
C PRO A 362 -5.23 8.02 8.60
N PHE A 363 -4.46 8.29 7.55
CA PHE A 363 -3.21 9.04 7.62
C PHE A 363 -3.40 10.49 8.12
N GLN A 364 -4.53 11.13 7.81
CA GLN A 364 -4.85 12.50 8.28
C GLN A 364 -5.36 12.50 9.72
N LEU A 365 -6.07 11.46 10.13
CA LEU A 365 -6.57 11.28 11.51
C LEU A 365 -5.44 10.88 12.47
N LEU A 366 -4.41 10.20 11.97
CA LEU A 366 -3.35 9.59 12.76
C LEU A 366 -2.67 10.55 13.76
N PRO A 367 -2.22 11.77 13.38
CA PRO A 367 -1.49 12.62 14.33
C PRO A 367 -2.31 13.01 15.56
N GLU A 368 -3.60 13.23 15.38
CA GLU A 368 -4.50 13.56 16.47
C GLU A 368 -4.69 12.37 17.41
N VAL A 369 -4.98 11.19 16.88
CA VAL A 369 -5.18 9.99 17.67
C VAL A 369 -3.88 9.57 18.38
N ALA A 370 -2.74 9.58 17.69
CA ALA A 370 -1.46 9.21 18.28
C ALA A 370 -1.08 10.14 19.44
N ARG A 371 -1.34 11.44 19.33
CA ARG A 371 -1.10 12.41 20.41
C ARG A 371 -1.99 12.16 21.64
N GLU A 372 -3.25 11.82 21.42
CA GLU A 372 -4.26 11.76 22.49
C GLU A 372 -4.29 10.41 23.22
N VAL A 373 -4.00 9.30 22.52
CA VAL A 373 -4.09 7.94 23.11
C VAL A 373 -2.83 7.08 22.90
N GLY A 374 -1.83 7.57 22.18
CA GLY A 374 -0.65 6.76 21.83
C GLY A 374 0.27 6.40 22.99
N ASN A 375 0.09 7.03 24.17
CA ASN A 375 0.78 6.64 25.39
C ASN A 375 0.06 5.49 26.13
N ASP A 376 -1.22 5.30 25.88
CA ASP A 376 -2.05 4.32 26.58
C ASP A 376 -2.20 3.03 25.77
N VAL A 377 -2.24 3.14 24.42
CA VAL A 377 -2.43 2.04 23.50
C VAL A 377 -1.50 2.15 22.28
N ASP A 378 -1.13 1.02 21.68
CA ASP A 378 -0.39 1.05 20.43
C ASP A 378 -1.31 1.52 19.28
N VAL A 379 -0.91 2.59 18.56
CA VAL A 379 -1.64 3.10 17.40
C VAL A 379 -0.96 2.64 16.12
N ALA A 380 -1.65 1.84 15.34
CA ALA A 380 -1.24 1.44 14.00
C ALA A 380 -2.22 1.97 12.94
N MET A 381 -1.85 1.87 11.68
CA MET A 381 -2.76 2.23 10.58
C MET A 381 -2.61 1.34 9.36
N ASP A 382 -3.65 1.28 8.57
CA ASP A 382 -3.60 0.81 7.19
C ASP A 382 -4.22 1.85 6.23
N THR A 383 -4.55 1.44 5.03
CA THR A 383 -5.16 2.25 3.96
C THR A 383 -4.18 3.17 3.25
N GLY A 384 -4.06 2.96 1.97
CA GLY A 384 -3.34 3.85 1.05
C GLY A 384 -1.84 3.56 0.90
N ILE A 385 -1.24 2.70 1.68
CA ILE A 385 0.19 2.38 1.64
C ILE A 385 0.55 1.61 0.37
N MET A 386 1.43 2.18 -0.45
CA MET A 386 1.86 1.62 -1.73
C MET A 386 3.37 1.73 -1.99
N ASN A 387 4.12 2.36 -1.07
CA ASN A 387 5.58 2.42 -1.11
C ASN A 387 6.17 2.57 0.30
N GLY A 388 7.48 2.41 0.43
CA GLY A 388 8.16 2.52 1.72
C GLY A 388 8.19 3.93 2.30
N ALA A 389 8.12 4.98 1.48
CA ALA A 389 8.03 6.35 1.97
C ALA A 389 6.67 6.64 2.63
N ASP A 390 5.58 6.01 2.16
CA ASP A 390 4.27 6.08 2.82
C ASP A 390 4.37 5.53 4.26
N ILE A 391 5.10 4.41 4.43
CA ILE A 391 5.33 3.78 5.74
C ILE A 391 6.12 4.71 6.66
N VAL A 392 7.24 5.25 6.17
CA VAL A 392 8.08 6.19 6.94
C VAL A 392 7.29 7.44 7.34
N ALA A 393 6.46 7.98 6.43
CA ALA A 393 5.60 9.11 6.74
C ALA A 393 4.58 8.78 7.84
N ALA A 394 3.99 7.58 7.81
CA ALA A 394 3.05 7.15 8.83
C ALA A 394 3.72 7.00 10.20
N ILE A 395 4.92 6.39 10.26
CA ILE A 395 5.69 6.30 11.51
C ILE A 395 6.04 7.69 12.04
N ALA A 396 6.56 8.58 11.20
CA ALA A 396 6.89 9.95 11.58
C ALA A 396 5.66 10.74 12.09
N LYS A 397 4.45 10.43 11.61
CA LYS A 397 3.19 11.02 12.08
C LYS A 397 2.61 10.36 13.33
N GLY A 398 3.30 9.39 13.92
CA GLY A 398 2.96 8.79 15.21
C GLY A 398 2.35 7.40 15.16
N ALA A 399 2.31 6.73 13.99
CA ALA A 399 1.99 5.31 13.95
C ALA A 399 3.18 4.50 14.52
N LYS A 400 2.90 3.54 15.40
CA LYS A 400 3.92 2.57 15.81
C LYS A 400 4.13 1.50 14.73
N PHE A 401 3.13 1.27 13.88
CA PHE A 401 3.16 0.21 12.87
C PHE A 401 2.17 0.46 11.74
N THR A 402 2.39 -0.21 10.61
CA THR A 402 1.49 -0.13 9.46
C THR A 402 1.11 -1.51 8.94
N LEU A 403 -0.03 -1.62 8.23
CA LEU A 403 -0.43 -2.85 7.57
C LEU A 403 -0.60 -2.64 6.07
N ILE A 404 -0.11 -3.60 5.29
CA ILE A 404 -0.21 -3.60 3.84
C ILE A 404 -1.27 -4.61 3.37
N GLY A 405 -2.29 -4.14 2.66
CA GLY A 405 -3.33 -4.97 2.03
C GLY A 405 -3.07 -5.18 0.55
N ARG A 406 -3.53 -4.25 -0.30
CA ARG A 406 -3.38 -4.35 -1.76
C ARG A 406 -1.94 -4.55 -2.22
N ALA A 407 -0.96 -3.93 -1.54
CA ALA A 407 0.44 -4.02 -1.92
C ALA A 407 0.94 -5.48 -1.96
N TYR A 408 0.64 -6.30 -0.93
CA TYR A 408 1.04 -7.69 -0.94
C TYR A 408 0.18 -8.54 -1.91
N LEU A 409 -1.12 -8.23 -2.05
CA LEU A 409 -1.99 -8.96 -2.97
C LEU A 409 -1.56 -8.78 -4.44
N TYR A 410 -1.05 -7.61 -4.81
CA TYR A 410 -0.46 -7.44 -6.15
C TYR A 410 0.77 -8.32 -6.33
N GLY A 411 1.60 -8.48 -5.29
CA GLY A 411 2.69 -9.44 -5.27
C GLY A 411 2.19 -10.87 -5.45
N LEU A 412 1.21 -11.28 -4.66
CA LEU A 412 0.58 -12.61 -4.73
C LEU A 412 0.06 -12.92 -6.13
N MET A 413 -0.74 -12.03 -6.74
CA MET A 413 -1.25 -12.17 -8.10
C MET A 413 -0.13 -12.17 -9.16
N ALA A 414 0.96 -11.44 -8.94
CA ALA A 414 2.08 -11.37 -9.87
C ALA A 414 2.89 -12.67 -9.90
N GLY A 415 3.01 -13.40 -8.76
CA GLY A 415 3.90 -14.54 -8.72
C GLY A 415 3.78 -15.49 -7.52
N GLY A 416 2.64 -15.55 -6.81
CA GLY A 416 2.48 -16.38 -5.61
C GLY A 416 3.42 -15.91 -4.48
N GLU A 417 3.96 -16.83 -3.69
CA GLU A 417 4.87 -16.52 -2.58
C GLU A 417 6.09 -15.69 -3.03
N ALA A 418 6.71 -16.05 -4.16
CA ALA A 418 7.83 -15.27 -4.70
C ALA A 418 7.43 -13.81 -5.02
N GLY A 419 6.20 -13.59 -5.45
CA GLY A 419 5.65 -12.24 -5.67
C GLY A 419 5.38 -11.48 -4.38
N VAL A 420 4.92 -12.15 -3.32
CA VAL A 420 4.77 -11.55 -1.98
C VAL A 420 6.12 -11.16 -1.41
N ASN A 421 7.12 -12.06 -1.50
CA ASN A 421 8.50 -11.77 -1.10
C ASN A 421 9.04 -10.54 -1.83
N ARG A 422 8.78 -10.43 -3.15
CA ARG A 422 9.19 -9.26 -3.94
C ARG A 422 8.51 -7.97 -3.47
N ALA A 423 7.23 -8.01 -3.13
CA ALA A 423 6.52 -6.85 -2.59
C ALA A 423 7.12 -6.38 -1.25
N ILE A 424 7.41 -7.33 -0.34
CA ILE A 424 8.07 -7.05 0.94
C ILE A 424 9.46 -6.46 0.72
N GLU A 425 10.26 -7.03 -0.19
CA GLU A 425 11.60 -6.55 -0.52
C GLU A 425 11.60 -5.13 -1.07
N ILE A 426 10.68 -4.80 -1.99
CA ILE A 426 10.51 -3.46 -2.54
C ILE A 426 10.23 -2.47 -1.40
N LEU A 427 9.20 -2.72 -0.59
CA LEU A 427 8.81 -1.84 0.51
C LEU A 427 9.94 -1.68 1.55
N ALA A 428 10.59 -2.76 1.93
CA ALA A 428 11.71 -2.73 2.88
C ALA A 428 12.91 -1.91 2.34
N SER A 429 13.23 -2.07 1.06
CA SER A 429 14.29 -1.29 0.39
C SER A 429 13.94 0.19 0.36
N GLU A 430 12.68 0.52 0.06
CA GLU A 430 12.19 1.91 0.02
C GLU A 430 12.17 2.54 1.42
N VAL A 431 11.74 1.80 2.46
CA VAL A 431 11.81 2.26 3.87
C VAL A 431 13.26 2.63 4.23
N ARG A 432 14.20 1.69 4.05
CA ARG A 432 15.62 1.95 4.39
C ARG A 432 16.20 3.11 3.60
N ARG A 433 15.85 3.24 2.32
CA ARG A 433 16.31 4.36 1.46
C ARG A 433 15.75 5.69 1.94
N THR A 434 14.47 5.75 2.26
CA THR A 434 13.81 6.96 2.76
C THR A 434 14.42 7.40 4.10
N MET A 435 14.62 6.47 5.04
CA MET A 435 15.27 6.76 6.33
C MET A 435 16.70 7.30 6.14
N ARG A 436 17.51 6.66 5.26
CA ARG A 436 18.86 7.16 4.94
C ARG A 436 18.84 8.57 4.35
N LEU A 437 17.89 8.86 3.44
CA LEU A 437 17.75 10.20 2.85
C LEU A 437 17.25 11.24 3.84
N LEU A 438 16.47 10.82 4.85
CA LEU A 438 16.07 11.68 5.97
C LEU A 438 17.19 11.85 7.02
N GLN A 439 18.28 11.07 6.90
CA GLN A 439 19.39 11.06 7.86
C GLN A 439 18.97 10.57 9.26
N VAL A 440 18.06 9.58 9.32
CA VAL A 440 17.65 8.87 10.54
C VAL A 440 18.11 7.42 10.48
N SER A 441 18.64 6.93 11.60
CA SER A 441 19.24 5.59 11.71
C SER A 441 18.32 4.56 12.35
N SER A 442 17.26 4.99 13.03
CA SER A 442 16.25 4.13 13.64
C SER A 442 14.83 4.71 13.47
N LEU A 443 13.81 3.88 13.71
CA LEU A 443 12.41 4.32 13.66
C LEU A 443 12.08 5.32 14.79
N ASP A 444 12.73 5.21 15.93
CA ASP A 444 12.51 6.07 17.10
C ASP A 444 12.99 7.52 16.87
N GLU A 445 13.88 7.72 15.90
CA GLU A 445 14.32 9.06 15.48
C GLU A 445 13.31 9.77 14.59
N LEU A 446 12.32 9.04 14.03
CA LEU A 446 11.28 9.63 13.20
C LEU A 446 10.30 10.42 14.07
N THR A 447 10.18 11.72 13.82
CA THR A 447 9.29 12.64 14.52
C THR A 447 8.36 13.36 13.54
N PRO A 448 7.26 13.96 14.03
CA PRO A 448 6.37 14.75 13.17
C PRO A 448 7.06 15.90 12.44
N GLU A 449 8.22 16.36 12.89
CA GLU A 449 9.02 17.42 12.25
C GLU A 449 9.62 16.98 10.92
N HIS A 450 9.79 15.67 10.69
CA HIS A 450 10.29 15.12 9.43
C HIS A 450 9.26 15.16 8.30
N VAL A 451 7.98 15.47 8.60
CA VAL A 451 6.89 15.33 7.63
C VAL A 451 5.89 16.48 7.73
N THR A 452 5.69 17.20 6.63
CA THR A 452 4.58 18.15 6.48
C THR A 452 3.52 17.60 5.53
N GLN A 453 2.25 17.74 5.92
CA GLN A 453 1.11 17.49 5.04
C GLN A 453 0.80 18.81 4.30
N LEU A 454 1.08 18.87 2.99
CA LEU A 454 0.94 20.09 2.18
C LEU A 454 -0.52 20.49 1.98
N ASN A 455 -1.41 19.52 1.76
CA ASN A 455 -2.83 19.74 1.60
C ASN A 455 -3.60 18.92 2.64
N THR A 456 -4.18 19.58 3.62
CA THR A 456 -5.17 18.96 4.50
C THR A 456 -6.55 19.16 3.85
N LEU A 457 -7.28 18.06 3.66
CA LEU A 457 -8.69 18.16 3.29
C LEU A 457 -9.44 18.68 4.53
N ASN A 458 -9.59 20.01 4.64
CA ASN A 458 -10.43 20.64 5.65
C ASN A 458 -11.91 20.47 5.31
#